data_3dee3b308ba4f8614594a2fd5e89b255
#
_entry.id   3dee3b308ba4f8614594a2fd5e89b255
#
_cell.length_a   1.000
_cell.length_b   1.000
_cell.length_c   1.000
_cell.angle_alpha   90.00
_cell.angle_beta   90.00
_cell.angle_gamma   90.00
#
_symmetry.space_group_name_H-M   'P 1'
#
loop_
_entity.id
_entity.type
_entity.pdbx_description
1 polymer ?
#
loop_
_entity_poly.entity_id
_entity_poly.type
_entity_poly.pdbx_seq_one_letter_code
_entity_poly.pdbx_strand_id
1 'polypeptide(L)'
;MPVFNALRRFLIVAAASLAASCAQMGAGEPPPPPIVFVHGNGDTAGLWMTTLWRFESNGWPSERLHAIHLPYPLARDVDDRPQNGRTSTTEHRQYLASEIDKVLAATGARQVVLVGNSRGGNAIRSYIMNGGAAKVSHAILGGTPNHGVRADPANNPGNEFNGAGPFLTALNNQGGAGIEITAGPRWMTLRSDNYDKFAQPDGRWLGTPGKPTNVSFDGPELKGALNTVLPGADHREVSFSPQAFAATYQFITGRAPATTGAVPQAQVVLDGQLSGHGIANDPSTGSFVNNLALAGATVEVYATDAASGERRGAPLHRKTVGADGRWGPLSVAAGTPLEFVISAPGYALTHIYRSPFARSSNIVNLRADRLLEADKSAGWVLTLTRPRGYFGLPRDRIVFDGQDPAPGIPPGVAGLSVSKIKLPAGPMRAVVGEFNGERIVARNWPATDNHLVLLELH
;
A
#
# COMPACT_ATOMS: atom_id res chain seq x y z
N MET A 1 -39.80 -66.32 12.80
CA MET A 1 -38.61 -65.71 12.24
C MET A 1 -38.91 -64.80 11.02
N PRO A 2 -39.72 -63.73 11.13
CA PRO A 2 -39.84 -62.76 10.02
C PRO A 2 -39.34 -61.36 10.38
N VAL A 3 -38.80 -61.16 11.58
CA VAL A 3 -38.45 -59.82 12.02
C VAL A 3 -37.03 -59.37 11.56
N PHE A 4 -36.13 -60.27 11.29
CA PHE A 4 -34.76 -60.01 10.87
C PHE A 4 -34.59 -59.56 9.42
N ASN A 5 -35.54 -59.81 8.54
CA ASN A 5 -35.44 -59.39 7.14
C ASN A 5 -35.92 -57.97 6.86
N ALA A 6 -36.70 -57.35 7.75
CA ALA A 6 -37.18 -55.99 7.60
C ALA A 6 -36.10 -54.97 7.98
N LEU A 7 -35.27 -55.28 9.00
CA LEU A 7 -34.18 -54.35 9.43
C LEU A 7 -33.04 -54.27 8.40
N ARG A 8 -32.77 -55.33 7.66
CA ARG A 8 -31.71 -55.36 6.65
C ARG A 8 -32.06 -54.57 5.38
N ARG A 9 -33.35 -54.46 5.05
CA ARG A 9 -33.82 -53.66 3.92
C ARG A 9 -33.87 -52.17 4.24
N PHE A 10 -34.10 -51.77 5.49
CA PHE A 10 -34.08 -50.38 5.92
C PHE A 10 -32.66 -49.82 5.99
N LEU A 11 -31.66 -50.60 6.38
CA LEU A 11 -30.25 -50.18 6.43
C LEU A 11 -29.64 -50.00 5.04
N ILE A 12 -30.05 -50.78 4.04
CA ILE A 12 -29.56 -50.66 2.66
C ILE A 12 -30.15 -49.41 1.97
N VAL A 13 -31.39 -49.06 2.24
CA VAL A 13 -32.04 -47.85 1.68
C VAL A 13 -31.48 -46.59 2.34
N ALA A 14 -31.17 -46.59 3.64
CA ALA A 14 -30.55 -45.49 4.32
C ALA A 14 -29.09 -45.22 3.87
N ALA A 15 -28.32 -46.30 3.57
CA ALA A 15 -26.95 -46.17 3.05
C ALA A 15 -26.93 -45.69 1.60
N ALA A 16 -27.91 -46.03 0.78
CA ALA A 16 -28.03 -45.53 -0.59
C ALA A 16 -28.47 -44.07 -0.64
N SER A 17 -29.26 -43.61 0.31
CA SER A 17 -29.68 -42.19 0.43
C SER A 17 -28.57 -41.28 0.91
N LEU A 18 -27.62 -41.76 1.74
CA LEU A 18 -26.44 -41.01 2.15
C LEU A 18 -25.38 -40.93 1.03
N ALA A 19 -25.28 -41.96 0.19
CA ALA A 19 -24.34 -41.96 -0.95
C ALA A 19 -24.83 -41.05 -2.11
N ALA A 20 -26.14 -40.81 -2.24
CA ALA A 20 -26.70 -39.94 -3.26
C ALA A 20 -26.64 -38.45 -2.89
N SER A 21 -26.50 -38.08 -1.61
CA SER A 21 -26.35 -36.67 -1.19
C SER A 21 -24.91 -36.15 -1.27
N CYS A 22 -23.91 -37.01 -1.47
CA CYS A 22 -22.53 -36.60 -1.74
C CYS A 22 -22.21 -36.33 -3.23
N ALA A 23 -23.14 -36.60 -4.15
CA ALA A 23 -22.93 -36.46 -5.60
C ALA A 23 -23.53 -35.19 -6.21
N GLN A 24 -24.07 -34.28 -5.39
CA GLN A 24 -24.48 -32.92 -5.78
C GLN A 24 -23.70 -31.84 -5.02
N MET A 25 -22.38 -31.95 -5.00
CA MET A 25 -21.55 -30.76 -4.95
C MET A 25 -21.71 -30.08 -6.31
N GLY A 26 -22.62 -29.13 -6.39
CA GLY A 26 -22.74 -28.26 -7.55
C GLY A 26 -21.35 -27.77 -7.93
N ALA A 27 -21.05 -27.69 -9.20
CA ALA A 27 -19.83 -27.09 -9.70
C ALA A 27 -19.72 -25.72 -9.02
N GLY A 28 -18.86 -25.60 -8.01
CA GLY A 28 -18.70 -24.37 -7.23
C GLY A 28 -18.40 -23.23 -8.17
N GLU A 29 -18.94 -22.07 -7.87
CA GLU A 29 -18.63 -20.85 -8.64
C GLU A 29 -17.09 -20.78 -8.82
N PRO A 30 -16.59 -20.55 -10.06
CA PRO A 30 -15.15 -20.56 -10.27
C PRO A 30 -14.51 -19.55 -9.31
N PRO A 31 -13.33 -19.85 -8.77
CA PRO A 31 -12.70 -18.96 -7.82
C PRO A 31 -12.47 -17.59 -8.45
N PRO A 32 -12.62 -16.49 -7.69
CA PRO A 32 -12.45 -15.13 -8.22
C PRO A 32 -11.04 -14.96 -8.82
N PRO A 33 -10.86 -14.09 -9.83
CA PRO A 33 -9.55 -13.89 -10.46
C PRO A 33 -8.51 -13.41 -9.44
N PRO A 34 -7.23 -13.80 -9.58
CA PRO A 34 -6.19 -13.23 -8.76
C PRO A 34 -6.00 -11.74 -9.09
N ILE A 35 -5.71 -10.94 -8.06
CA ILE A 35 -5.45 -9.51 -8.18
C ILE A 35 -4.00 -9.23 -7.85
N VAL A 36 -3.31 -8.50 -8.73
CA VAL A 36 -1.97 -7.98 -8.49
C VAL A 36 -2.05 -6.47 -8.25
N PHE A 37 -1.59 -6.05 -7.08
CA PHE A 37 -1.59 -4.64 -6.65
C PHE A 37 -0.20 -4.05 -6.81
N VAL A 38 -0.12 -2.90 -7.50
CA VAL A 38 1.14 -2.25 -7.89
C VAL A 38 1.21 -0.86 -7.25
N HIS A 39 2.14 -0.67 -6.32
CA HIS A 39 2.31 0.61 -5.61
C HIS A 39 2.95 1.70 -6.48
N GLY A 40 2.88 2.95 -6.02
CA GLY A 40 3.41 4.13 -6.68
C GLY A 40 4.90 4.39 -6.46
N ASN A 41 5.33 5.57 -6.90
CA ASN A 41 6.72 6.03 -6.80
C ASN A 41 7.16 6.21 -5.33
N GLY A 42 8.24 5.56 -4.95
CA GLY A 42 8.78 5.62 -3.58
C GLY A 42 7.95 4.88 -2.52
N ASP A 43 6.98 4.06 -2.92
CA ASP A 43 6.04 3.38 -2.03
C ASP A 43 6.38 1.89 -1.84
N THR A 44 5.53 1.16 -1.13
CA THR A 44 5.69 -0.27 -0.79
C THR A 44 4.38 -1.04 -1.00
N ALA A 45 4.46 -2.36 -0.97
CA ALA A 45 3.27 -3.23 -0.94
C ALA A 45 2.32 -2.90 0.23
N GLY A 46 2.83 -2.36 1.33
CA GLY A 46 2.06 -1.96 2.51
C GLY A 46 0.93 -0.97 2.24
N LEU A 47 1.00 -0.20 1.13
CA LEU A 47 -0.10 0.65 0.66
C LEU A 47 -1.43 -0.10 0.60
N TRP A 48 -1.40 -1.36 0.20
CA TRP A 48 -2.59 -2.14 -0.12
C TRP A 48 -3.19 -2.92 1.05
N MET A 49 -2.59 -2.87 2.25
CA MET A 49 -2.99 -3.71 3.38
C MET A 49 -4.50 -3.64 3.70
N THR A 50 -5.04 -2.43 3.82
CA THR A 50 -6.48 -2.26 4.12
C THR A 50 -7.38 -2.64 2.93
N THR A 51 -6.88 -2.53 1.70
CA THR A 51 -7.60 -2.97 0.49
C THR A 51 -7.69 -4.49 0.45
N LEU A 52 -6.60 -5.20 0.75
CA LEU A 52 -6.63 -6.67 0.86
C LEU A 52 -7.63 -7.11 1.91
N TRP A 53 -7.63 -6.50 3.10
CA TRP A 53 -8.60 -6.77 4.16
C TRP A 53 -10.05 -6.58 3.72
N ARG A 54 -10.34 -5.55 2.90
CA ARG A 54 -11.68 -5.32 2.35
C ARG A 54 -12.08 -6.40 1.35
N PHE A 55 -11.18 -6.81 0.44
CA PHE A 55 -11.44 -7.93 -0.47
C PHE A 55 -11.71 -9.21 0.29
N GLU A 56 -10.89 -9.57 1.27
CA GLU A 56 -11.10 -10.74 2.13
C GLU A 56 -12.42 -10.66 2.93
N SER A 57 -12.80 -9.46 3.40
CA SER A 57 -14.08 -9.22 4.10
C SER A 57 -15.30 -9.40 3.20
N ASN A 58 -15.09 -9.41 1.87
CA ASN A 58 -16.09 -9.69 0.87
C ASN A 58 -15.93 -11.08 0.21
N GLY A 59 -15.22 -12.00 0.89
CA GLY A 59 -15.09 -13.39 0.48
C GLY A 59 -14.00 -13.69 -0.55
N TRP A 60 -13.11 -12.73 -0.85
CA TRP A 60 -11.98 -12.99 -1.74
C TRP A 60 -10.90 -13.79 -1.00
N PRO A 61 -10.43 -14.92 -1.55
CA PRO A 61 -9.38 -15.71 -0.91
C PRO A 61 -8.07 -14.95 -0.83
N SER A 62 -7.40 -14.99 0.32
CA SER A 62 -6.16 -14.25 0.56
C SER A 62 -5.02 -14.67 -0.38
N GLU A 63 -4.99 -15.97 -0.76
CA GLU A 63 -4.00 -16.52 -1.71
C GLU A 63 -4.21 -16.05 -3.16
N ARG A 64 -5.26 -15.26 -3.41
CA ARG A 64 -5.51 -14.60 -4.70
C ARG A 64 -5.31 -13.08 -4.68
N LEU A 65 -4.75 -12.55 -3.58
CA LEU A 65 -4.47 -11.12 -3.40
C LEU A 65 -2.96 -10.92 -3.25
N HIS A 66 -2.32 -10.30 -4.25
CA HIS A 66 -0.88 -10.19 -4.35
C HIS A 66 -0.44 -8.74 -4.46
N ALA A 67 0.08 -8.15 -3.38
CA ALA A 67 0.69 -6.83 -3.43
C ALA A 67 2.20 -6.98 -3.68
N ILE A 68 2.66 -6.49 -4.82
CA ILE A 68 4.08 -6.59 -5.20
C ILE A 68 4.93 -5.51 -4.53
N HIS A 69 6.23 -5.78 -4.40
CA HIS A 69 7.15 -4.96 -3.63
C HIS A 69 8.41 -4.65 -4.46
N LEU A 70 8.32 -3.60 -5.30
CA LEU A 70 9.42 -3.20 -6.19
C LEU A 70 10.68 -2.83 -5.37
N PRO A 71 11.83 -3.47 -5.57
CA PRO A 71 13.05 -3.26 -4.77
C PRO A 71 13.53 -1.80 -4.74
N TYR A 72 13.55 -1.13 -5.89
CA TYR A 72 13.91 0.27 -6.03
C TYR A 72 12.70 1.05 -6.57
N PRO A 73 11.83 1.56 -5.68
CA PRO A 73 10.53 2.09 -6.08
C PRO A 73 10.57 3.47 -6.72
N LEU A 74 11.69 4.19 -6.62
CA LEU A 74 11.82 5.53 -7.20
C LEU A 74 12.09 5.47 -8.71
N ALA A 75 11.43 6.35 -9.45
CA ALA A 75 11.70 6.58 -10.86
C ALA A 75 13.07 7.24 -11.07
N ARG A 76 13.70 6.97 -12.21
CA ARG A 76 14.87 7.74 -12.66
C ARG A 76 14.50 9.17 -12.99
N ASP A 77 15.42 10.10 -12.82
CA ASP A 77 15.21 11.49 -13.24
C ASP A 77 15.11 11.59 -14.77
N VAL A 78 15.94 10.81 -15.47
CA VAL A 78 15.88 10.57 -16.92
C VAL A 78 15.81 9.08 -17.15
N ASP A 79 14.74 8.58 -17.74
CA ASP A 79 14.36 7.17 -17.75
C ASP A 79 15.43 6.25 -18.38
N ASP A 80 16.05 6.68 -19.48
CA ASP A 80 17.07 5.93 -20.22
C ASP A 80 18.49 6.02 -19.62
N ARG A 81 18.68 6.86 -18.57
CA ARG A 81 19.99 7.00 -17.92
C ARG A 81 20.04 6.20 -16.63
N PRO A 82 21.00 5.26 -16.50
CA PRO A 82 21.19 4.53 -15.26
C PRO A 82 21.38 5.47 -14.07
N GLN A 83 20.65 5.21 -12.99
CA GLN A 83 20.70 5.99 -11.75
C GLN A 83 20.61 5.03 -10.56
N ASN A 84 21.57 5.16 -9.63
CA ASN A 84 21.64 4.28 -8.47
C ASN A 84 20.38 4.39 -7.58
N GLY A 85 19.86 3.24 -7.14
CA GLY A 85 18.69 3.18 -6.27
C GLY A 85 17.36 3.55 -6.95
N ARG A 86 17.34 3.59 -8.28
CA ARG A 86 16.15 3.96 -9.07
C ARG A 86 15.91 2.99 -10.22
N THR A 87 14.67 2.90 -10.64
CA THR A 87 14.18 1.96 -11.65
C THR A 87 13.64 2.70 -12.85
N SER A 88 14.00 2.29 -14.06
CA SER A 88 13.41 2.77 -15.30
C SER A 88 12.00 2.21 -15.51
N THR A 89 11.27 2.76 -16.46
CA THR A 89 9.95 2.23 -16.90
C THR A 89 10.07 0.81 -17.44
N THR A 90 11.12 0.50 -18.16
CA THR A 90 11.40 -0.85 -18.71
C THR A 90 11.67 -1.86 -17.60
N GLU A 91 12.53 -1.53 -16.63
CA GLU A 91 12.83 -2.41 -15.48
C GLU A 91 11.58 -2.63 -14.62
N HIS A 92 10.78 -1.59 -14.37
CA HIS A 92 9.52 -1.72 -13.63
C HIS A 92 8.53 -2.65 -14.35
N ARG A 93 8.37 -2.49 -15.67
CA ARG A 93 7.55 -3.37 -16.51
C ARG A 93 8.02 -4.83 -16.45
N GLN A 94 9.33 -5.08 -16.57
CA GLN A 94 9.89 -6.43 -16.52
C GLN A 94 9.68 -7.07 -15.15
N TYR A 95 9.88 -6.32 -14.06
CA TYR A 95 9.59 -6.77 -12.71
C TYR A 95 8.10 -7.14 -12.56
N LEU A 96 7.19 -6.26 -12.98
CA LEU A 96 5.75 -6.53 -12.96
C LEU A 96 5.40 -7.79 -13.76
N ALA A 97 5.98 -7.98 -14.94
CA ALA A 97 5.76 -9.15 -15.77
C ALA A 97 6.14 -10.45 -15.02
N SER A 98 7.32 -10.45 -14.37
CA SER A 98 7.77 -11.62 -13.61
C SER A 98 6.86 -11.94 -12.42
N GLU A 99 6.36 -10.93 -11.72
CA GLU A 99 5.42 -11.12 -10.60
C GLU A 99 4.06 -11.63 -11.08
N ILE A 100 3.55 -11.14 -12.20
CA ILE A 100 2.31 -11.65 -12.82
C ILE A 100 2.47 -13.12 -13.19
N ASP A 101 3.59 -13.50 -13.79
CA ASP A 101 3.83 -14.89 -14.18
C ASP A 101 3.90 -15.83 -12.97
N LYS A 102 4.49 -15.40 -11.86
CA LYS A 102 4.47 -16.14 -10.59
C LYS A 102 3.05 -16.32 -10.05
N VAL A 103 2.22 -15.27 -10.09
CA VAL A 103 0.82 -15.33 -9.64
C VAL A 103 0.01 -16.26 -10.50
N LEU A 104 0.13 -16.19 -11.82
CA LEU A 104 -0.57 -17.08 -12.75
C LEU A 104 -0.17 -18.55 -12.52
N ALA A 105 1.13 -18.82 -12.33
CA ALA A 105 1.63 -20.17 -12.03
C ALA A 105 1.12 -20.68 -10.68
N ALA A 106 1.12 -19.86 -9.63
CA ALA A 106 0.68 -20.24 -8.30
C ALA A 106 -0.84 -20.47 -8.19
N THR A 107 -1.64 -19.73 -8.96
CA THR A 107 -3.11 -19.78 -8.87
C THR A 107 -3.78 -20.63 -9.94
N GLY A 108 -3.03 -21.04 -10.97
CA GLY A 108 -3.58 -21.73 -12.14
C GLY A 108 -4.52 -20.86 -13.00
N ALA A 109 -4.60 -19.58 -12.73
CA ALA A 109 -5.46 -18.66 -13.46
C ALA A 109 -4.85 -18.32 -14.83
N ARG A 110 -5.72 -18.00 -15.80
CA ARG A 110 -5.28 -17.56 -17.15
C ARG A 110 -5.04 -16.06 -17.20
N GLN A 111 -5.71 -15.30 -16.36
CA GLN A 111 -5.66 -13.85 -16.30
C GLN A 111 -5.65 -13.35 -14.87
N VAL A 112 -5.05 -12.18 -14.67
CA VAL A 112 -5.10 -11.40 -13.43
C VAL A 112 -5.93 -10.14 -13.61
N VAL A 113 -6.38 -9.59 -12.50
CA VAL A 113 -6.77 -8.18 -12.38
C VAL A 113 -5.53 -7.40 -11.94
N LEU A 114 -5.29 -6.23 -12.54
CA LEU A 114 -4.22 -5.31 -12.13
C LEU A 114 -4.82 -4.05 -11.51
N VAL A 115 -4.35 -3.70 -10.32
CA VAL A 115 -4.73 -2.48 -9.61
C VAL A 115 -3.48 -1.69 -9.29
N GLY A 116 -3.35 -0.48 -9.82
CA GLY A 116 -2.15 0.34 -9.66
C GLY A 116 -2.43 1.70 -9.05
N ASN A 117 -1.48 2.19 -8.22
CA ASN A 117 -1.46 3.56 -7.77
C ASN A 117 -0.36 4.35 -8.49
N SER A 118 -0.68 5.56 -8.96
CA SER A 118 0.32 6.51 -9.46
C SER A 118 1.22 5.89 -10.55
N ARG A 119 2.54 5.85 -10.32
CA ARG A 119 3.54 5.20 -11.18
C ARG A 119 3.20 3.74 -11.50
N GLY A 120 2.60 3.02 -10.53
CA GLY A 120 2.18 1.63 -10.71
C GLY A 120 1.16 1.46 -11.82
N GLY A 121 0.28 2.44 -12.02
CA GLY A 121 -0.66 2.46 -13.15
C GLY A 121 0.04 2.62 -14.50
N ASN A 122 1.07 3.46 -14.60
CA ASN A 122 1.88 3.57 -15.83
C ASN A 122 2.65 2.27 -16.13
N ALA A 123 3.15 1.57 -15.10
CA ALA A 123 3.77 0.26 -15.28
C ALA A 123 2.75 -0.78 -15.81
N ILE A 124 1.52 -0.77 -15.30
CA ILE A 124 0.42 -1.62 -15.81
C ILE A 124 0.14 -1.32 -17.28
N ARG A 125 -0.02 -0.04 -17.64
CA ARG A 125 -0.23 0.36 -19.05
C ARG A 125 0.91 -0.12 -19.94
N SER A 126 2.16 0.10 -19.49
CA SER A 126 3.35 -0.34 -20.22
C SER A 126 3.41 -1.86 -20.38
N TYR A 127 3.07 -2.62 -19.32
CA TYR A 127 3.04 -4.09 -19.39
C TYR A 127 2.01 -4.59 -20.41
N ILE A 128 0.79 -4.06 -20.36
CA ILE A 128 -0.30 -4.48 -21.25
C ILE A 128 0.04 -4.15 -22.71
N MET A 129 0.57 -2.95 -22.98
CA MET A 129 1.01 -2.51 -24.30
C MET A 129 2.10 -3.41 -24.89
N ASN A 130 3.02 -3.88 -24.06
CA ASN A 130 4.17 -4.66 -24.51
C ASN A 130 3.93 -6.19 -24.42
N GLY A 131 2.72 -6.64 -24.73
CA GLY A 131 2.38 -8.05 -24.90
C GLY A 131 1.65 -8.69 -23.72
N GLY A 132 1.38 -7.97 -22.62
CA GLY A 132 0.69 -8.49 -21.45
C GLY A 132 -0.82 -8.60 -21.57
N ALA A 133 -1.44 -8.04 -22.62
CA ALA A 133 -2.91 -7.90 -22.73
C ALA A 133 -3.68 -9.22 -22.56
N ALA A 134 -3.20 -10.32 -23.11
CA ALA A 134 -3.86 -11.64 -23.00
C ALA A 134 -3.91 -12.19 -21.57
N LYS A 135 -3.01 -11.75 -20.69
CA LYS A 135 -2.91 -12.18 -19.28
C LYS A 135 -3.70 -11.27 -18.31
N VAL A 136 -4.38 -10.24 -18.81
CA VAL A 136 -5.08 -9.26 -17.96
C VAL A 136 -6.55 -9.18 -18.33
N SER A 137 -7.43 -9.29 -17.33
CA SER A 137 -8.88 -9.13 -17.50
C SER A 137 -9.35 -7.69 -17.25
N HIS A 138 -8.79 -7.06 -16.21
CA HIS A 138 -9.14 -5.69 -15.79
C HIS A 138 -7.87 -4.94 -15.40
N ALA A 139 -7.82 -3.65 -15.74
CA ALA A 139 -6.78 -2.70 -15.34
C ALA A 139 -7.43 -1.49 -14.66
N ILE A 140 -7.11 -1.28 -13.39
CA ILE A 140 -7.63 -0.18 -12.55
C ILE A 140 -6.47 0.71 -12.15
N LEU A 141 -6.56 2.00 -12.46
CA LEU A 141 -5.48 2.97 -12.35
C LEU A 141 -5.90 4.11 -11.40
N GLY A 142 -5.41 4.09 -10.15
CA GLY A 142 -5.70 5.11 -9.16
C GLY A 142 -4.63 6.20 -9.10
N GLY A 143 -5.00 7.47 -9.26
CA GLY A 143 -4.07 8.60 -9.22
C GLY A 143 -2.94 8.53 -10.24
N THR A 144 -3.13 7.77 -11.33
CA THR A 144 -2.11 7.55 -12.35
C THR A 144 -1.99 8.78 -13.26
N PRO A 145 -0.78 9.32 -13.45
CA PRO A 145 -0.58 10.45 -14.35
C PRO A 145 -0.57 9.99 -15.82
N ASN A 146 -1.75 9.62 -16.32
CA ASN A 146 -1.92 9.05 -17.67
C ASN A 146 -1.41 9.95 -18.79
N HIS A 147 -1.51 11.28 -18.62
CA HIS A 147 -0.99 12.29 -19.55
C HIS A 147 0.20 13.07 -18.96
N GLY A 148 0.85 12.47 -17.95
CA GLY A 148 1.90 13.11 -17.18
C GLY A 148 1.36 14.03 -16.09
N VAL A 149 2.19 14.31 -15.11
CA VAL A 149 1.88 15.32 -14.10
C VAL A 149 1.86 16.70 -14.75
N ARG A 150 2.75 16.91 -15.73
CA ARG A 150 2.80 18.04 -16.66
C ARG A 150 3.23 17.57 -18.04
N ALA A 151 2.97 18.35 -19.08
CA ALA A 151 3.47 18.13 -20.43
C ALA A 151 4.28 19.35 -20.87
N ASP A 152 5.59 19.28 -20.70
CA ASP A 152 6.52 20.37 -21.01
C ASP A 152 7.75 19.82 -21.76
N PRO A 153 7.84 19.98 -23.09
CA PRO A 153 8.92 19.43 -23.88
C PRO A 153 10.27 20.09 -23.57
N ALA A 154 10.27 21.27 -22.96
CA ALA A 154 11.48 22.02 -22.61
C ALA A 154 12.04 21.64 -21.22
N ASN A 155 11.26 20.93 -20.38
CA ASN A 155 11.63 20.65 -19.01
C ASN A 155 11.67 19.16 -18.73
N ASN A 156 12.86 18.57 -18.82
CA ASN A 156 13.14 17.16 -18.58
C ASN A 156 12.20 16.21 -19.34
N PRO A 157 12.19 16.22 -20.69
CA PRO A 157 11.32 15.36 -21.48
C PRO A 157 11.63 13.86 -21.31
N GLY A 158 12.81 13.51 -20.82
CA GLY A 158 13.18 12.13 -20.51
C GLY A 158 12.61 11.57 -19.20
N ASN A 159 11.90 12.39 -18.42
CA ASN A 159 11.26 11.93 -17.19
C ASN A 159 9.94 11.19 -17.49
N GLU A 160 9.73 10.04 -16.84
CA GLU A 160 8.54 9.20 -17.08
C GLU A 160 7.19 9.88 -16.71
N PHE A 161 7.23 10.95 -15.91
CA PHE A 161 6.03 11.70 -15.51
C PHE A 161 5.74 12.93 -16.39
N ASN A 162 6.56 13.17 -17.41
CA ASN A 162 6.33 14.26 -18.36
C ASN A 162 5.48 13.78 -19.53
N GLY A 163 4.27 14.34 -19.67
CA GLY A 163 3.34 13.98 -20.73
C GLY A 163 3.83 14.29 -22.15
N ALA A 164 4.78 15.23 -22.31
CA ALA A 164 5.44 15.51 -23.58
C ALA A 164 6.64 14.57 -23.86
N GLY A 165 6.98 13.70 -22.91
CA GLY A 165 8.08 12.77 -23.03
C GLY A 165 7.74 11.52 -23.87
N PRO A 166 8.76 10.77 -24.36
CA PRO A 166 8.57 9.65 -25.26
C PRO A 166 7.76 8.51 -24.62
N PHE A 167 7.92 8.27 -23.31
CA PHE A 167 7.22 7.20 -22.61
C PHE A 167 5.70 7.37 -22.63
N LEU A 168 5.19 8.51 -22.14
CA LEU A 168 3.75 8.74 -22.07
C LEU A 168 3.15 9.01 -23.45
N THR A 169 3.89 9.64 -24.37
CA THR A 169 3.47 9.78 -25.76
C THR A 169 3.24 8.42 -26.41
N ALA A 170 4.15 7.45 -26.19
CA ALA A 170 3.97 6.09 -26.68
C ALA A 170 2.77 5.39 -26.03
N LEU A 171 2.58 5.53 -24.71
CA LEU A 171 1.42 4.96 -24.00
C LEU A 171 0.09 5.53 -24.47
N ASN A 172 0.04 6.77 -24.94
CA ASN A 172 -1.18 7.46 -25.35
C ASN A 172 -1.46 7.35 -26.85
N ASN A 173 -0.61 6.69 -27.63
CA ASN A 173 -0.76 6.55 -29.08
C ASN A 173 -0.94 5.09 -29.50
N GLN A 174 -1.93 4.39 -28.94
CA GLN A 174 -2.07 2.94 -29.10
C GLN A 174 -3.21 2.47 -29.98
N GLY A 175 -4.34 3.14 -29.92
CA GLY A 175 -5.57 2.65 -30.53
C GLY A 175 -6.04 3.42 -31.76
N GLY A 176 -5.21 4.29 -32.35
CA GLY A 176 -5.65 5.22 -33.40
C GLY A 176 -6.38 6.45 -32.82
N ALA A 177 -7.00 7.25 -33.65
CA ALA A 177 -7.64 8.52 -33.25
C ALA A 177 -8.68 8.31 -32.12
N GLY A 178 -8.35 8.80 -30.92
CA GLY A 178 -9.27 8.84 -29.79
C GLY A 178 -9.22 7.66 -28.83
N ILE A 179 -8.30 6.69 -28.96
CA ILE A 179 -8.12 5.57 -28.01
C ILE A 179 -6.70 5.57 -27.46
N GLU A 180 -6.58 5.55 -26.14
CA GLU A 180 -5.29 5.60 -25.41
C GLU A 180 -5.03 4.34 -24.59
N ILE A 181 -5.85 3.30 -24.78
CA ILE A 181 -5.75 2.02 -24.10
C ILE A 181 -5.48 0.89 -25.09
N THR A 182 -4.79 -0.15 -24.62
CA THR A 182 -4.61 -1.38 -25.40
C THR A 182 -5.88 -2.23 -25.30
N ALA A 183 -6.31 -2.79 -26.43
CA ALA A 183 -7.47 -3.70 -26.49
C ALA A 183 -7.23 -5.00 -25.67
N GLY A 184 -8.32 -5.60 -25.18
CA GLY A 184 -8.35 -6.82 -24.40
C GLY A 184 -8.89 -6.61 -22.98
N PRO A 185 -8.14 -6.02 -22.07
CA PRO A 185 -8.61 -5.72 -20.71
C PRO A 185 -9.76 -4.69 -20.68
N ARG A 186 -10.58 -4.76 -19.63
CA ARG A 186 -11.45 -3.65 -19.24
C ARG A 186 -10.64 -2.62 -18.45
N TRP A 187 -10.84 -1.33 -18.72
CA TRP A 187 -10.06 -0.26 -18.14
C TRP A 187 -10.89 0.69 -17.28
N MET A 188 -10.37 1.05 -16.10
CA MET A 188 -10.92 2.08 -15.23
C MET A 188 -9.81 2.98 -14.69
N THR A 189 -10.09 4.28 -14.57
CA THR A 189 -9.26 5.22 -13.84
C THR A 189 -10.02 5.81 -12.67
N LEU A 190 -9.32 6.03 -11.55
CA LEU A 190 -9.81 6.69 -10.36
C LEU A 190 -8.93 7.93 -10.10
N ARG A 191 -9.54 9.11 -10.00
CA ARG A 191 -8.82 10.35 -9.71
C ARG A 191 -9.58 11.21 -8.69
N SER A 192 -8.89 12.14 -8.06
CA SER A 192 -9.48 13.07 -7.10
C SER A 192 -10.21 14.23 -7.81
N ASP A 193 -10.98 14.95 -7.04
CA ASP A 193 -11.60 16.24 -7.38
C ASP A 193 -10.65 17.43 -7.10
N ASN A 194 -9.36 17.31 -7.38
CA ASN A 194 -8.29 18.26 -7.04
C ASN A 194 -7.85 18.24 -5.56
N TYR A 195 -8.27 17.25 -4.77
CA TYR A 195 -7.71 17.08 -3.42
C TYR A 195 -6.35 16.35 -3.42
N ASP A 196 -6.02 15.69 -4.52
CA ASP A 196 -4.69 15.14 -4.76
C ASP A 196 -3.65 16.28 -4.86
N LYS A 197 -2.55 16.16 -4.11
CA LYS A 197 -1.48 17.19 -4.09
C LYS A 197 -0.85 17.44 -5.46
N PHE A 198 -0.82 16.45 -6.33
CA PHE A 198 -0.30 16.59 -7.68
C PHE A 198 -1.31 17.18 -8.66
N ALA A 199 -2.58 17.19 -8.29
CA ALA A 199 -3.67 17.74 -9.08
C ALA A 199 -3.93 19.24 -8.83
N GLN A 200 -3.06 19.90 -8.08
CA GLN A 200 -3.25 21.30 -7.75
C GLN A 200 -3.09 22.19 -8.98
N PRO A 201 -4.04 23.10 -9.26
CA PRO A 201 -3.99 23.95 -10.44
C PRO A 201 -2.80 24.89 -10.48
N ASP A 202 -2.20 25.19 -9.33
CA ASP A 202 -1.03 26.05 -9.19
C ASP A 202 0.33 25.33 -9.30
N GLY A 203 0.35 24.01 -9.47
CA GLY A 203 1.58 23.21 -9.59
C GLY A 203 2.50 23.24 -8.36
N ARG A 204 2.00 23.74 -7.23
CA ARG A 204 2.75 24.04 -5.99
C ARG A 204 3.60 22.87 -5.50
N TRP A 205 3.02 21.67 -5.48
CA TRP A 205 3.66 20.45 -4.98
C TRP A 205 4.63 19.79 -5.96
N LEU A 206 4.74 20.35 -7.17
CA LEU A 206 5.65 19.89 -8.21
C LEU A 206 6.89 20.78 -8.36
N GLY A 207 7.03 21.77 -7.50
CA GLY A 207 8.11 22.75 -7.60
C GLY A 207 8.01 23.65 -8.81
N THR A 208 6.83 23.78 -9.42
CA THR A 208 6.54 24.64 -10.57
C THR A 208 5.30 25.49 -10.31
N PRO A 209 5.34 26.41 -9.30
CA PRO A 209 4.21 27.25 -8.97
C PRO A 209 3.70 28.04 -10.19
N GLY A 210 2.37 28.13 -10.31
CA GLY A 210 1.70 28.81 -11.42
C GLY A 210 1.55 27.99 -12.70
N LYS A 211 2.02 26.74 -12.74
CA LYS A 211 1.83 25.84 -13.89
C LYS A 211 0.75 24.79 -13.58
N PRO A 212 -0.33 24.70 -14.37
CA PRO A 212 -1.37 23.67 -14.20
C PRO A 212 -0.81 22.26 -14.42
N THR A 213 -1.46 21.27 -13.83
CA THR A 213 -1.12 19.85 -13.98
C THR A 213 -2.15 19.12 -14.81
N ASN A 214 -1.77 18.00 -15.43
CA ASN A 214 -2.66 17.17 -16.24
C ASN A 214 -3.42 16.10 -15.42
N VAL A 215 -3.32 16.13 -14.08
CA VAL A 215 -3.93 15.12 -13.21
C VAL A 215 -5.11 15.64 -12.40
N SER A 216 -5.53 16.91 -12.61
CA SER A 216 -6.74 17.49 -12.04
C SER A 216 -8.01 16.77 -12.55
N PHE A 217 -9.13 16.92 -11.84
CA PHE A 217 -10.38 16.25 -12.24
C PHE A 217 -10.92 16.72 -13.58
N ASP A 218 -10.62 17.95 -13.97
CA ASP A 218 -10.93 18.58 -15.26
C ASP A 218 -9.80 18.42 -16.30
N GLY A 219 -8.71 17.75 -15.93
CA GLY A 219 -7.63 17.38 -16.83
C GLY A 219 -8.04 16.27 -17.83
N PRO A 220 -7.15 15.93 -18.78
CA PRO A 220 -7.47 14.96 -19.81
C PRO A 220 -7.82 13.58 -19.24
N GLU A 221 -8.93 13.02 -19.70
CA GLU A 221 -9.35 11.66 -19.39
C GLU A 221 -8.55 10.62 -20.19
N LEU A 222 -8.35 9.43 -19.63
CA LEU A 222 -7.81 8.31 -20.39
C LEU A 222 -8.88 7.79 -21.36
N LYS A 223 -8.68 8.07 -22.65
CA LYS A 223 -9.67 7.75 -23.69
C LYS A 223 -9.82 6.26 -23.90
N GLY A 224 -11.06 5.79 -23.81
CA GLY A 224 -11.41 4.37 -23.88
C GLY A 224 -11.55 3.67 -22.53
N ALA A 225 -11.18 4.31 -21.42
CA ALA A 225 -11.38 3.81 -20.06
C ALA A 225 -12.66 4.37 -19.43
N LEU A 226 -13.20 3.67 -18.42
CA LEU A 226 -14.15 4.25 -17.48
C LEU A 226 -13.39 5.22 -16.56
N ASN A 227 -13.69 6.51 -16.66
CA ASN A 227 -13.05 7.54 -15.83
C ASN A 227 -13.96 7.93 -14.66
N THR A 228 -13.47 7.81 -13.44
CA THR A 228 -14.22 8.04 -12.21
C THR A 228 -13.50 9.04 -11.31
N VAL A 229 -14.22 10.06 -10.83
CA VAL A 229 -13.72 11.02 -9.85
C VAL A 229 -14.16 10.59 -8.45
N LEU A 230 -13.22 10.58 -7.49
CA LEU A 230 -13.47 10.30 -6.08
C LEU A 230 -13.28 11.59 -5.26
N PRO A 231 -14.38 12.24 -4.85
CA PRO A 231 -14.31 13.50 -4.13
C PRO A 231 -13.54 13.40 -2.81
N GLY A 232 -12.71 14.39 -2.52
CA GLY A 232 -11.98 14.55 -1.28
C GLY A 232 -10.84 13.53 -1.06
N ALA A 233 -10.54 12.64 -2.01
CA ALA A 233 -9.49 11.65 -1.88
C ALA A 233 -8.10 12.26 -2.14
N ASP A 234 -7.11 11.92 -1.31
CA ASP A 234 -5.71 12.26 -1.57
C ASP A 234 -5.09 11.38 -2.67
N HIS A 235 -3.83 11.66 -3.04
CA HIS A 235 -3.11 10.95 -4.11
C HIS A 235 -3.02 9.43 -3.93
N ARG A 236 -3.06 8.93 -2.70
CA ARG A 236 -3.03 7.49 -2.40
C ARG A 236 -4.43 6.95 -2.13
N GLU A 237 -5.29 7.73 -1.45
CA GLU A 237 -6.68 7.37 -1.13
C GLU A 237 -7.52 7.07 -2.38
N VAL A 238 -7.22 7.70 -3.52
CA VAL A 238 -7.85 7.34 -4.82
C VAL A 238 -7.63 5.88 -5.23
N SER A 239 -6.75 5.14 -4.54
CA SER A 239 -6.48 3.73 -4.84
C SER A 239 -6.92 2.78 -3.73
N PHE A 240 -6.87 3.22 -2.46
CA PHE A 240 -7.08 2.31 -1.33
C PHE A 240 -8.26 2.69 -0.40
N SER A 241 -8.85 3.89 -0.53
CA SER A 241 -9.95 4.31 0.33
C SER A 241 -11.17 3.37 0.23
N PRO A 242 -12.09 3.40 1.19
CA PRO A 242 -13.34 2.65 1.10
C PRO A 242 -14.11 2.93 -0.18
N GLN A 243 -14.10 4.17 -0.66
CA GLN A 243 -14.75 4.59 -1.91
C GLN A 243 -14.02 4.00 -3.14
N ALA A 244 -12.68 4.07 -3.18
CA ALA A 244 -11.88 3.47 -4.23
C ALA A 244 -12.06 1.94 -4.28
N PHE A 245 -12.10 1.30 -3.11
CA PHE A 245 -12.38 -0.13 -3.01
C PHE A 245 -13.77 -0.48 -3.58
N ALA A 246 -14.83 0.27 -3.20
CA ALA A 246 -16.18 0.02 -3.68
C ALA A 246 -16.27 0.11 -5.21
N ALA A 247 -15.69 1.17 -5.80
CA ALA A 247 -15.64 1.35 -7.26
C ALA A 247 -14.86 0.22 -7.95
N THR A 248 -13.69 -0.15 -7.40
CA THR A 248 -12.84 -1.23 -7.91
C THR A 248 -13.56 -2.58 -7.84
N TYR A 249 -14.15 -2.91 -6.70
CA TYR A 249 -14.88 -4.17 -6.51
C TYR A 249 -16.06 -4.29 -7.48
N GLN A 250 -16.86 -3.23 -7.59
CA GLN A 250 -18.00 -3.20 -8.52
C GLN A 250 -17.54 -3.31 -9.98
N PHE A 251 -16.46 -2.67 -10.36
CA PHE A 251 -15.92 -2.76 -11.72
C PHE A 251 -15.46 -4.18 -12.07
N ILE A 252 -14.83 -4.90 -11.13
CA ILE A 252 -14.38 -6.28 -11.34
C ILE A 252 -15.55 -7.26 -11.36
N THR A 253 -16.49 -7.13 -10.41
CA THR A 253 -17.52 -8.15 -10.15
C THR A 253 -18.88 -7.85 -10.78
N GLY A 254 -19.10 -6.60 -11.20
CA GLY A 254 -20.42 -6.12 -11.65
C GLY A 254 -21.42 -5.83 -10.53
N ARG A 255 -21.04 -5.98 -9.26
CA ARG A 255 -21.93 -5.78 -8.10
C ARG A 255 -21.22 -5.02 -6.99
N ALA A 256 -21.98 -4.30 -6.16
CA ALA A 256 -21.44 -3.60 -5.00
C ALA A 256 -20.86 -4.59 -3.97
N PRO A 257 -19.82 -4.21 -3.20
CA PRO A 257 -19.34 -5.02 -2.08
C PRO A 257 -20.38 -5.07 -0.95
N ALA A 258 -20.40 -6.16 -0.20
CA ALA A 258 -21.26 -6.30 0.99
C ALA A 258 -20.81 -5.35 2.12
N THR A 259 -19.53 -5.05 2.19
CA THR A 259 -18.94 -4.08 3.13
C THR A 259 -17.76 -3.35 2.51
N THR A 260 -17.59 -2.08 2.85
CA THR A 260 -16.39 -1.30 2.53
C THR A 260 -15.40 -1.22 3.70
N GLY A 261 -15.73 -1.83 4.84
CA GLY A 261 -14.90 -1.96 6.03
C GLY A 261 -14.08 -3.26 6.01
N ALA A 262 -13.11 -3.34 6.92
CA ALA A 262 -12.42 -4.58 7.25
C ALA A 262 -13.19 -5.29 8.40
N VAL A 263 -13.68 -6.49 8.15
CA VAL A 263 -14.31 -7.33 9.20
C VAL A 263 -13.22 -7.97 10.04
N PRO A 264 -13.13 -7.69 11.35
CA PRO A 264 -12.07 -8.21 12.20
C PRO A 264 -12.07 -9.75 12.28
N GLN A 265 -10.87 -10.33 12.38
CA GLN A 265 -10.66 -11.73 12.78
C GLN A 265 -10.51 -11.81 14.31
N ALA A 266 -10.68 -12.98 14.91
CA ALA A 266 -10.41 -13.17 16.33
C ALA A 266 -8.90 -13.19 16.63
N GLN A 267 -8.14 -13.85 15.75
CA GLN A 267 -6.68 -13.94 15.79
C GLN A 267 -6.12 -13.48 14.44
N VAL A 268 -4.97 -12.81 14.49
CA VAL A 268 -4.27 -12.35 13.29
C VAL A 268 -2.85 -12.91 13.25
N VAL A 269 -2.41 -13.27 12.05
CA VAL A 269 -1.03 -13.62 11.76
C VAL A 269 -0.40 -12.45 11.00
N LEU A 270 0.64 -11.87 11.57
CA LEU A 270 1.31 -10.69 11.05
C LEU A 270 2.70 -11.07 10.56
N ASP A 271 3.03 -10.64 9.37
CA ASP A 271 4.34 -10.79 8.77
C ASP A 271 4.57 -9.68 7.73
N GLY A 272 5.81 -9.46 7.35
CA GLY A 272 6.16 -8.46 6.36
C GLY A 272 7.65 -8.37 6.16
N GLN A 273 8.07 -7.46 5.32
CA GLN A 273 9.47 -7.20 5.07
C GLN A 273 9.99 -6.07 5.96
N LEU A 274 11.17 -6.25 6.54
CA LEU A 274 11.96 -5.19 7.13
C LEU A 274 12.93 -4.64 6.10
N SER A 275 12.87 -3.34 5.86
CA SER A 275 13.81 -2.58 5.05
C SER A 275 14.47 -1.46 5.87
N GLY A 276 15.46 -0.78 5.29
CA GLY A 276 16.07 0.42 5.84
C GLY A 276 16.19 1.50 4.77
N HIS A 277 16.31 2.76 5.19
CA HIS A 277 16.70 3.82 4.26
C HIS A 277 18.13 3.56 3.80
N GLY A 278 18.36 3.46 2.50
CA GLY A 278 19.68 3.40 1.89
C GLY A 278 20.45 4.68 2.13
N ILE A 279 21.77 4.60 2.10
CA ILE A 279 22.67 5.77 2.09
C ILE A 279 23.03 6.03 0.62
N ALA A 280 22.86 7.26 0.14
CA ALA A 280 23.30 7.64 -1.18
C ALA A 280 24.83 7.58 -1.27
N ASN A 281 25.35 7.24 -2.46
CA ASN A 281 26.80 7.25 -2.71
C ASN A 281 27.42 8.65 -2.53
N ASP A 282 26.63 9.69 -2.80
CA ASP A 282 26.96 11.08 -2.48
C ASP A 282 26.30 11.46 -1.15
N PRO A 283 27.07 11.71 -0.08
CA PRO A 283 26.54 12.11 1.22
C PRO A 283 25.67 13.37 1.19
N SER A 284 25.86 14.26 0.20
CA SER A 284 25.06 15.49 0.05
C SER A 284 23.61 15.20 -0.35
N THR A 285 23.33 14.05 -0.98
CA THR A 285 21.99 13.65 -1.40
C THR A 285 21.25 12.83 -0.32
N GLY A 286 21.90 12.52 0.81
CA GLY A 286 21.27 11.90 1.97
C GLY A 286 20.85 10.43 1.77
N SER A 287 19.77 10.06 2.45
CA SER A 287 19.19 8.71 2.36
C SER A 287 18.24 8.61 1.16
N PHE A 288 18.19 7.45 0.54
CA PHE A 288 17.21 7.16 -0.52
C PHE A 288 16.25 6.04 -0.10
N VAL A 289 15.04 6.08 -0.65
CA VAL A 289 14.02 5.07 -0.40
C VAL A 289 14.32 3.82 -1.22
N ASN A 290 14.41 2.66 -0.53
CA ASN A 290 14.44 1.35 -1.17
C ASN A 290 13.58 0.36 -0.38
N ASN A 291 13.25 -0.75 -1.01
CA ASN A 291 12.47 -1.84 -0.42
C ASN A 291 13.32 -3.13 -0.31
N LEU A 292 14.62 -2.98 -0.16
CA LEU A 292 15.52 -4.11 0.02
C LEU A 292 15.44 -4.65 1.46
N ALA A 293 15.66 -5.94 1.59
CA ALA A 293 15.76 -6.60 2.88
C ALA A 293 16.91 -6.03 3.73
N LEU A 294 16.64 -5.70 4.99
CA LEU A 294 17.64 -5.32 5.97
C LEU A 294 18.08 -6.56 6.75
N ALA A 295 18.81 -7.44 6.10
CA ALA A 295 19.31 -8.67 6.72
C ALA A 295 20.26 -8.38 7.89
N GLY A 296 20.20 -9.21 8.93
CA GLY A 296 20.99 -9.06 10.16
C GLY A 296 20.37 -8.12 11.19
N ALA A 297 19.34 -7.35 10.84
CA ALA A 297 18.60 -6.58 11.82
C ALA A 297 17.80 -7.48 12.77
N THR A 298 17.58 -7.04 14.00
CA THR A 298 16.70 -7.73 14.95
C THR A 298 15.39 -6.96 15.08
N VAL A 299 14.28 -7.69 15.05
CA VAL A 299 12.93 -7.17 15.35
C VAL A 299 12.44 -7.82 16.63
N GLU A 300 12.02 -7.01 17.59
CA GLU A 300 11.25 -7.44 18.76
C GLU A 300 9.85 -6.83 18.67
N VAL A 301 8.83 -7.58 19.07
CA VAL A 301 7.45 -7.08 19.08
C VAL A 301 6.87 -7.25 20.47
N TYR A 302 6.34 -6.17 21.04
CA TYR A 302 5.74 -6.12 22.36
C TYR A 302 4.24 -5.79 22.26
N ALA A 303 3.41 -6.45 23.06
CA ALA A 303 2.09 -5.92 23.36
C ALA A 303 2.23 -4.69 24.25
N THR A 304 1.43 -3.66 23.99
CA THR A 304 1.44 -2.44 24.78
C THR A 304 0.08 -2.16 25.43
N ASP A 305 0.09 -1.34 26.47
CA ASP A 305 -1.12 -0.82 27.06
C ASP A 305 -1.72 0.28 26.18
N ALA A 306 -3.01 0.19 25.89
CA ALA A 306 -3.70 1.11 24.97
C ALA A 306 -3.82 2.56 25.51
N ALA A 307 -3.69 2.75 26.84
CA ALA A 307 -3.81 4.05 27.48
C ALA A 307 -2.43 4.71 27.73
N SER A 308 -1.43 3.91 28.09
CA SER A 308 -0.10 4.42 28.50
C SER A 308 1.01 4.15 27.47
N GLY A 309 0.81 3.23 26.52
CA GLY A 309 1.86 2.77 25.59
C GLY A 309 2.93 1.90 26.24
N GLU A 310 2.78 1.54 27.51
CA GLU A 310 3.74 0.71 28.25
C GLU A 310 3.73 -0.72 27.77
N ARG A 311 4.90 -1.35 27.71
CA ARG A 311 5.04 -2.77 27.34
C ARG A 311 4.38 -3.65 28.39
N ARG A 312 3.61 -4.64 27.94
CA ARG A 312 3.00 -5.66 28.78
C ARG A 312 3.85 -6.93 28.80
N GLY A 313 4.91 -6.91 29.63
CA GLY A 313 5.78 -8.08 29.82
C GLY A 313 6.90 -8.23 28.78
N ALA A 314 7.33 -9.45 28.56
CA ALA A 314 8.38 -9.82 27.62
C ALA A 314 7.93 -9.68 26.16
N PRO A 315 8.88 -9.62 25.18
CA PRO A 315 8.50 -9.57 23.79
C PRO A 315 7.70 -10.81 23.38
N LEU A 316 6.60 -10.58 22.64
CA LEU A 316 5.80 -11.64 22.04
C LEU A 316 6.52 -12.35 20.90
N HIS A 317 7.45 -11.64 20.27
CA HIS A 317 8.21 -12.13 19.12
C HIS A 317 9.60 -11.49 19.10
N ARG A 318 10.60 -12.28 18.73
CA ARG A 318 11.96 -11.80 18.47
C ARG A 318 12.56 -12.60 17.32
N LYS A 319 13.10 -11.90 16.33
CA LYS A 319 13.74 -12.53 15.17
C LYS A 319 14.89 -11.69 14.65
N THR A 320 16.01 -12.35 14.31
CA THR A 320 17.03 -11.77 13.44
C THR A 320 16.61 -12.03 12.00
N VAL A 321 16.49 -10.97 11.22
CA VAL A 321 15.98 -10.98 9.86
C VAL A 321 17.01 -11.59 8.91
N GLY A 322 16.57 -12.56 8.12
CA GLY A 322 17.39 -13.21 7.10
C GLY A 322 17.47 -12.42 5.78
N ALA A 323 18.06 -13.04 4.77
CA ALA A 323 18.20 -12.46 3.43
C ALA A 323 16.85 -12.23 2.73
N ASP A 324 15.79 -12.93 3.16
CA ASP A 324 14.42 -12.75 2.68
C ASP A 324 13.74 -11.47 3.23
N GLY A 325 14.36 -10.82 4.20
CA GLY A 325 13.83 -9.63 4.85
C GLY A 325 12.63 -9.88 5.78
N ARG A 326 12.17 -11.13 5.96
CA ARG A 326 10.93 -11.44 6.68
C ARG A 326 11.13 -11.38 8.19
N TRP A 327 10.35 -10.54 8.88
CA TRP A 327 10.42 -10.37 10.34
C TRP A 327 9.45 -11.29 11.12
N GLY A 328 8.34 -11.69 10.52
CA GLY A 328 7.34 -12.57 11.14
C GLY A 328 7.61 -14.07 10.89
N PRO A 329 6.62 -14.96 11.08
CA PRO A 329 5.25 -14.65 11.48
C PRO A 329 5.06 -14.42 12.99
N LEU A 330 4.11 -13.56 13.36
CA LEU A 330 3.63 -13.35 14.73
C LEU A 330 2.11 -13.57 14.79
N SER A 331 1.64 -14.41 15.72
CA SER A 331 0.20 -14.63 15.95
C SER A 331 -0.23 -13.91 17.23
N VAL A 332 -1.27 -13.06 17.14
CA VAL A 332 -1.83 -12.31 18.27
C VAL A 332 -3.35 -12.16 18.12
N ALA A 333 -4.04 -11.80 19.20
CA ALA A 333 -5.45 -11.40 19.11
C ALA A 333 -5.60 -10.14 18.27
N ALA A 334 -6.63 -10.08 17.43
CA ALA A 334 -6.92 -8.86 16.67
C ALA A 334 -7.15 -7.67 17.60
N GLY A 335 -6.76 -6.48 17.17
CA GLY A 335 -6.91 -5.27 17.98
C GLY A 335 -5.86 -5.10 19.08
N THR A 336 -4.90 -6.02 19.26
CA THR A 336 -3.81 -5.85 20.21
C THR A 336 -2.92 -4.66 19.80
N PRO A 337 -2.72 -3.64 20.68
CA PRO A 337 -1.74 -2.58 20.43
C PRO A 337 -0.32 -3.17 20.47
N LEU A 338 0.49 -2.83 19.46
CA LEU A 338 1.83 -3.39 19.30
C LEU A 338 2.88 -2.29 19.13
N GLU A 339 4.03 -2.52 19.76
CA GLU A 339 5.29 -1.83 19.50
C GLU A 339 6.25 -2.78 18.80
N PHE A 340 6.78 -2.35 17.66
CA PHE A 340 7.87 -3.02 16.95
C PHE A 340 9.16 -2.28 17.21
N VAL A 341 10.18 -2.99 17.68
CA VAL A 341 11.49 -2.43 17.98
C VAL A 341 12.51 -3.02 17.01
N ILE A 342 13.14 -2.15 16.25
CA ILE A 342 14.13 -2.53 15.24
C ILE A 342 15.51 -2.09 15.68
N SER A 343 16.43 -3.04 15.78
CA SER A 343 17.86 -2.81 16.01
C SER A 343 18.66 -3.26 14.80
N ALA A 344 19.40 -2.32 14.19
CA ALA A 344 20.26 -2.60 13.06
C ALA A 344 21.50 -1.69 13.08
N PRO A 345 22.68 -2.18 12.66
CA PRO A 345 23.88 -1.34 12.57
C PRO A 345 23.67 -0.14 11.63
N GLY A 346 24.08 1.04 12.08
CA GLY A 346 23.96 2.30 11.31
C GLY A 346 22.57 2.94 11.30
N TYR A 347 21.61 2.42 12.07
CA TYR A 347 20.28 2.98 12.28
C TYR A 347 20.06 3.39 13.73
N ALA A 348 19.10 4.23 13.98
CA ALA A 348 18.58 4.45 15.31
C ALA A 348 17.82 3.21 15.79
N LEU A 349 17.78 2.97 17.11
CA LEU A 349 16.85 2.01 17.67
C LEU A 349 15.44 2.52 17.41
N THR A 350 14.79 1.92 16.43
CA THR A 350 13.53 2.43 15.88
C THR A 350 12.36 1.77 16.58
N HIS A 351 11.52 2.56 17.25
CA HIS A 351 10.30 2.14 17.91
C HIS A 351 9.10 2.50 17.04
N ILE A 352 8.36 1.52 16.55
CA ILE A 352 7.18 1.73 15.72
C ILE A 352 5.95 1.28 16.49
N TYR A 353 5.10 2.22 16.89
CA TYR A 353 3.78 1.96 17.42
C TYR A 353 2.79 2.03 16.27
N ARG A 354 1.99 0.99 16.08
CA ARG A 354 1.05 0.93 14.96
C ARG A 354 -0.38 0.83 15.43
N SER A 355 -1.28 1.35 14.60
CA SER A 355 -2.71 1.08 14.74
C SER A 355 -2.98 -0.41 14.79
N PRO A 356 -3.88 -0.87 15.69
CA PRO A 356 -4.14 -2.29 15.88
C PRO A 356 -4.63 -2.97 14.59
N PHE A 357 -4.17 -4.19 14.35
CA PHE A 357 -4.50 -4.95 13.16
C PHE A 357 -5.85 -5.66 13.31
N ALA A 358 -6.75 -5.41 12.38
CA ALA A 358 -8.06 -6.05 12.34
C ALA A 358 -8.01 -7.46 11.73
N ARG A 359 -7.08 -7.72 10.81
CA ARG A 359 -6.94 -8.96 10.06
C ARG A 359 -5.48 -9.33 9.87
N SER A 360 -5.23 -10.59 9.53
CA SER A 360 -3.91 -11.08 9.14
C SER A 360 -3.34 -10.29 7.96
N SER A 361 -2.00 -10.18 7.90
CA SER A 361 -1.33 -9.54 6.78
C SER A 361 0.11 -10.03 6.66
N ASN A 362 0.55 -10.29 5.44
CA ASN A 362 1.92 -10.64 5.10
C ASN A 362 2.73 -9.46 4.52
N ILE A 363 2.14 -8.26 4.54
CA ILE A 363 2.73 -6.99 4.08
C ILE A 363 2.77 -5.92 5.17
N VAL A 364 2.90 -6.33 6.43
CA VAL A 364 3.21 -5.45 7.56
C VAL A 364 4.69 -5.06 7.45
N ASN A 365 4.96 -4.18 6.49
CA ASN A 365 6.33 -3.77 6.20
C ASN A 365 6.81 -2.80 7.27
N LEU A 366 8.04 -3.01 7.75
CA LEU A 366 8.73 -2.19 8.72
C LEU A 366 9.93 -1.53 8.06
N ARG A 367 10.31 -0.35 8.56
CA ARG A 367 11.48 0.36 8.06
C ARG A 367 12.30 0.92 9.21
N ALA A 368 13.58 0.53 9.27
CA ALA A 368 14.55 1.16 10.15
C ALA A 368 14.91 2.55 9.64
N ASP A 369 15.08 3.51 10.52
CA ASP A 369 15.37 4.89 10.16
C ASP A 369 16.55 5.46 10.99
N ARG A 370 16.99 6.65 10.65
CA ARG A 370 18.10 7.36 11.30
C ARG A 370 17.63 8.67 11.89
N LEU A 371 18.20 9.03 13.02
CA LEU A 371 18.08 10.42 13.49
C LEU A 371 18.81 11.35 12.54
N LEU A 372 18.10 12.38 12.09
CA LEU A 372 18.73 13.47 11.35
C LEU A 372 19.69 14.23 12.25
N GLU A 373 20.75 14.80 11.70
CA GLU A 373 21.72 15.58 12.46
C GLU A 373 21.06 16.69 13.28
N ALA A 374 20.09 17.39 12.68
CA ALA A 374 19.30 18.43 13.33
C ALA A 374 18.38 17.96 14.47
N ASP A 375 18.22 16.66 14.63
CA ASP A 375 17.34 16.03 15.64
C ASP A 375 18.14 15.47 16.83
N LYS A 376 19.44 15.25 16.68
CA LYS A 376 20.29 14.58 17.69
C LYS A 376 20.42 15.34 19.01
N SER A 377 20.21 16.66 18.99
CA SER A 377 20.24 17.50 20.21
C SER A 377 18.92 17.51 20.98
N ALA A 378 17.85 16.94 20.44
CA ALA A 378 16.58 16.86 21.13
C ALA A 378 16.61 15.77 22.22
N GLY A 379 15.85 15.94 23.31
CA GLY A 379 15.66 14.88 24.31
C GLY A 379 14.87 13.71 23.72
N TRP A 380 13.83 14.02 22.95
CA TRP A 380 12.93 13.03 22.32
C TRP A 380 12.58 13.47 20.90
N VAL A 381 12.53 12.49 19.98
CA VAL A 381 12.08 12.72 18.60
C VAL A 381 10.97 11.73 18.30
N LEU A 382 9.78 12.26 18.01
CA LEU A 382 8.61 11.44 17.69
C LEU A 382 8.00 11.92 16.37
N THR A 383 7.53 10.97 15.57
CA THR A 383 6.89 11.25 14.29
C THR A 383 5.55 10.51 14.23
N LEU A 384 4.48 11.26 14.04
CA LEU A 384 3.19 10.73 13.64
C LEU A 384 3.20 10.61 12.12
N THR A 385 2.92 9.43 11.61
CA THR A 385 2.97 9.16 10.16
C THR A 385 1.75 8.40 9.67
N ARG A 386 1.34 8.74 8.46
CA ARG A 386 0.29 8.06 7.70
C ARG A 386 0.91 7.45 6.44
N PRO A 387 1.53 6.25 6.53
CA PRO A 387 2.29 5.67 5.42
C PRO A 387 1.46 5.41 4.16
N ARG A 388 0.14 5.25 4.30
CA ARG A 388 -0.79 4.96 3.20
C ARG A 388 -1.57 6.16 2.70
N GLY A 389 -1.35 7.37 3.23
CA GLY A 389 -2.09 8.56 2.83
C GLY A 389 -1.37 9.86 3.21
N TYR A 390 -2.08 10.94 3.12
CA TYR A 390 -1.58 12.27 3.46
C TYR A 390 -2.51 12.97 4.44
N PHE A 391 -1.96 13.85 5.24
CA PHE A 391 -2.69 14.77 6.13
C PHE A 391 -3.12 16.01 5.36
N GLY A 392 -4.38 16.43 5.51
CA GLY A 392 -4.91 17.61 4.87
C GLY A 392 -5.87 18.39 5.76
N LEU A 393 -5.62 19.69 5.96
CA LEU A 393 -6.45 20.59 6.77
C LEU A 393 -7.31 21.49 5.86
N PRO A 394 -8.59 21.73 6.19
CA PRO A 394 -9.32 21.27 7.38
C PRO A 394 -10.07 19.95 7.22
N ARG A 395 -9.84 19.18 6.12
CA ARG A 395 -10.52 17.90 5.87
C ARG A 395 -10.35 16.94 7.05
N ASP A 396 -9.11 16.86 7.55
CA ASP A 396 -8.72 15.89 8.57
C ASP A 396 -8.61 16.56 9.95
N ARG A 397 -9.03 15.84 10.99
CA ARG A 397 -8.65 16.14 12.36
C ARG A 397 -7.41 15.36 12.73
N ILE A 398 -6.33 16.09 13.02
CA ILE A 398 -5.02 15.50 13.32
C ILE A 398 -4.52 16.10 14.62
N VAL A 399 -4.35 15.26 15.63
CA VAL A 399 -3.81 15.69 16.94
C VAL A 399 -2.51 14.96 17.23
N PHE A 400 -1.48 15.66 17.66
CA PHE A 400 -0.24 15.05 18.06
C PHE A 400 0.27 15.65 19.37
N ASP A 401 0.38 14.81 20.40
CA ASP A 401 0.80 15.19 21.75
C ASP A 401 -0.01 16.39 22.29
N GLY A 402 -1.34 16.35 22.11
CA GLY A 402 -2.26 17.41 22.54
C GLY A 402 -2.30 18.65 21.65
N GLN A 403 -1.45 18.76 20.64
CA GLN A 403 -1.49 19.87 19.67
C GLN A 403 -2.52 19.57 18.58
N ASP A 404 -3.50 20.45 18.41
CA ASP A 404 -4.58 20.40 17.42
C ASP A 404 -4.62 21.71 16.64
N PRO A 405 -4.31 21.74 15.34
CA PRO A 405 -3.81 20.63 14.52
C PRO A 405 -2.37 20.20 14.86
N ALA A 406 -2.01 18.99 14.48
CA ALA A 406 -0.66 18.46 14.61
C ALA A 406 0.38 19.39 13.93
N PRO A 407 1.55 19.61 14.55
CA PRO A 407 2.50 20.59 14.05
C PRO A 407 3.10 20.21 12.70
N GLY A 408 3.44 21.24 11.91
CA GLY A 408 4.10 21.10 10.62
C GLY A 408 3.18 20.68 9.47
N ILE A 409 1.86 20.52 9.70
CA ILE A 409 0.89 20.24 8.65
C ILE A 409 0.33 21.59 8.13
N PRO A 410 0.59 21.97 6.87
CA PRO A 410 0.06 23.21 6.33
C PRO A 410 -1.45 23.08 6.06
N PRO A 411 -2.20 24.20 6.12
CA PRO A 411 -3.58 24.22 5.67
C PRO A 411 -3.66 23.99 4.16
N GLY A 412 -4.74 23.38 3.71
CA GLY A 412 -5.02 23.08 2.30
C GLY A 412 -5.01 21.57 2.02
N VAL A 413 -4.65 21.22 0.81
CA VAL A 413 -4.72 19.82 0.34
C VAL A 413 -3.72 18.90 1.06
N ALA A 414 -4.09 17.64 1.12
CA ALA A 414 -3.28 16.59 1.73
C ALA A 414 -1.94 16.41 0.99
N GLY A 415 -0.88 16.99 1.53
CA GLY A 415 0.44 17.02 0.91
C GLY A 415 1.54 16.32 1.69
N LEU A 416 1.43 16.24 3.01
CA LEU A 416 2.41 15.62 3.89
C LEU A 416 1.83 14.39 4.57
N SER A 417 2.64 13.36 4.74
CA SER A 417 2.25 12.12 5.46
C SER A 417 2.88 12.04 6.85
N VAL A 418 3.54 13.08 7.32
CA VAL A 418 4.26 13.09 8.59
C VAL A 418 4.05 14.40 9.35
N SER A 419 3.96 14.28 10.67
CA SER A 419 4.09 15.37 11.63
C SER A 419 5.16 14.98 12.64
N LYS A 420 6.15 15.86 12.89
CA LYS A 420 7.28 15.58 13.78
C LYS A 420 7.27 16.56 14.95
N ILE A 421 7.50 16.03 16.15
CA ILE A 421 7.77 16.82 17.34
C ILE A 421 9.14 16.51 17.92
N LYS A 422 9.78 17.54 18.46
CA LYS A 422 11.01 17.46 19.25
C LYS A 422 10.68 17.97 20.64
N LEU A 423 10.99 17.18 21.64
CA LEU A 423 10.73 17.54 23.02
C LEU A 423 12.03 17.66 23.80
N PRO A 424 12.11 18.52 24.81
CA PRO A 424 13.26 18.57 25.71
C PRO A 424 13.40 17.29 26.50
N ALA A 425 14.58 17.01 27.00
CA ALA A 425 14.81 15.88 27.94
C ALA A 425 13.88 16.00 29.16
N GLY A 426 13.39 14.87 29.65
CA GLY A 426 12.44 14.82 30.76
C GLY A 426 12.08 13.37 31.11
N PRO A 427 11.03 13.14 31.92
CA PRO A 427 10.59 11.78 32.24
C PRO A 427 9.95 11.08 31.04
N MET A 428 10.04 9.77 31.01
CA MET A 428 9.29 8.95 30.07
C MET A 428 7.78 9.08 30.33
N ARG A 429 7.01 9.30 29.26
CA ARG A 429 5.56 9.46 29.31
C ARG A 429 4.86 8.93 28.07
N ALA A 430 3.56 8.81 28.14
CA ALA A 430 2.73 8.55 26.98
C ALA A 430 2.72 9.77 26.03
N VAL A 431 2.73 9.47 24.72
CA VAL A 431 2.54 10.43 23.63
C VAL A 431 1.44 9.91 22.73
N VAL A 432 0.45 10.75 22.45
CA VAL A 432 -0.76 10.36 21.73
C VAL A 432 -0.75 10.98 20.33
N GLY A 433 -1.01 10.14 19.32
CA GLY A 433 -1.31 10.56 17.96
C GLY A 433 -2.75 10.18 17.60
N GLU A 434 -3.50 11.12 17.00
CA GLU A 434 -4.88 10.90 16.56
C GLU A 434 -5.06 11.37 15.11
N PHE A 435 -5.83 10.61 14.35
CA PHE A 435 -6.22 10.96 12.99
C PHE A 435 -7.66 10.47 12.72
N ASN A 436 -8.60 11.41 12.53
CA ASN A 436 -10.00 11.11 12.20
C ASN A 436 -10.65 10.04 13.09
N GLY A 437 -10.34 10.05 14.40
CA GLY A 437 -10.84 9.07 15.38
C GLY A 437 -9.95 7.84 15.58
N GLU A 438 -8.99 7.58 14.71
CA GLU A 438 -7.93 6.59 14.94
C GLU A 438 -6.95 7.13 15.98
N ARG A 439 -6.54 6.29 16.95
CA ARG A 439 -5.69 6.71 18.06
C ARG A 439 -4.59 5.72 18.35
N ILE A 440 -3.35 6.23 18.44
CA ILE A 440 -2.16 5.46 18.84
C ILE A 440 -1.55 6.09 20.09
N VAL A 441 -1.11 5.26 21.04
CA VAL A 441 -0.36 5.71 22.21
C VAL A 441 1.03 5.08 22.18
N ALA A 442 2.03 5.92 22.15
CA ALA A 442 3.44 5.54 22.19
C ALA A 442 4.08 5.98 23.52
N ARG A 443 5.28 5.46 23.78
CA ARG A 443 6.21 6.02 24.79
C ARG A 443 7.27 6.86 24.08
N ASN A 444 7.71 7.93 24.73
CA ASN A 444 8.90 8.65 24.29
C ASN A 444 10.16 7.83 24.68
N TRP A 445 11.12 7.77 23.77
CA TRP A 445 12.43 7.10 23.97
C TRP A 445 13.56 8.09 23.68
N PRO A 446 14.67 8.08 24.46
CA PRO A 446 15.66 9.15 24.42
C PRO A 446 16.42 9.20 23.09
N ALA A 447 16.30 10.30 22.39
CA ALA A 447 17.04 10.55 21.15
C ALA A 447 18.55 10.68 21.39
N THR A 448 18.96 11.12 22.61
CA THR A 448 20.35 11.14 23.06
C THR A 448 21.00 9.77 23.10
N ASP A 449 20.21 8.71 23.27
CA ASP A 449 20.65 7.32 23.24
C ASP A 449 20.43 6.68 21.86
N ASN A 450 20.25 7.50 20.81
CA ASN A 450 20.00 7.11 19.44
C ASN A 450 18.68 6.33 19.25
N HIS A 451 17.61 6.72 19.94
CA HIS A 451 16.26 6.17 19.74
C HIS A 451 15.42 7.08 18.86
N LEU A 452 14.53 6.50 18.05
CA LEU A 452 13.54 7.17 17.20
C LEU A 452 12.18 6.52 17.40
N VAL A 453 11.12 7.34 17.54
CA VAL A 453 9.76 6.86 17.75
C VAL A 453 8.85 7.24 16.57
N LEU A 454 8.16 6.25 16.04
CA LEU A 454 7.17 6.40 14.97
C LEU A 454 5.80 5.92 15.46
N LEU A 455 4.78 6.75 15.25
CA LEU A 455 3.37 6.39 15.41
C LEU A 455 2.78 6.24 14.00
N GLU A 456 2.54 5.00 13.57
CA GLU A 456 2.08 4.69 12.21
C GLU A 456 0.58 4.38 12.16
N LEU A 457 -0.19 5.30 11.58
CA LEU A 457 -1.62 5.19 11.33
C LEU A 457 -1.95 4.25 10.14
N HIS A 458 -3.18 3.73 10.12
CA HIS A 458 -3.71 2.92 9.00
C HIS A 458 -4.18 3.74 7.80
#